data_1ad01ba6094e922ff90a4b0f7df8f80d
#
_entry.id   1ad01ba6094e922ff90a4b0f7df8f80d
#
_cell.length_a   1.000
_cell.length_b   1.000
_cell.length_c   1.000
_cell.angle_alpha   90.00
_cell.angle_beta   90.00
_cell.angle_gamma   90.00
#
_symmetry.space_group_name_H-M   'P 1'
#
loop_
_entity.id
_entity.type
_entity.pdbx_description
1 polymer ?
#
loop_
_entity_poly.entity_id
_entity_poly.type
_entity_poly.pdbx_seq_one_letter_code
_entity_poly.pdbx_strand_id
1 'polypeptide(L)'
;MTQIDLDKAYDPHAIEQDLYEQWEASDVFSPSGNGNPFCIVIPPPNVTGSLHMGHAFQDTIMDALIRCHRMRGEDTLWQPGTDHAGIATQMVVERQLESEGRTRHDFTREEFIERIWKWKDESGGTIARQLRRMGASLDWGRERFTMDKDLSEAVRGVFVRLYQ
;
A
#
# COMPACT_ATOMS: atom_id res chain seq x y z
N MET A 1 37.23 2.77 23.79
CA MET A 1 36.43 3.03 22.58
C MET A 1 36.62 1.83 21.68
N THR A 2 35.58 1.03 21.50
CA THR A 2 35.62 -0.13 20.60
C THR A 2 35.66 0.42 19.17
N GLN A 3 36.73 0.13 18.44
CA GLN A 3 36.85 0.49 17.05
C GLN A 3 35.81 -0.32 16.28
N ILE A 4 34.81 0.34 15.69
CA ILE A 4 33.83 -0.31 14.81
C ILE A 4 34.56 -0.49 13.46
N ASP A 5 34.87 -1.75 13.15
CA ASP A 5 35.42 -2.13 11.84
C ASP A 5 34.23 -2.22 10.88
N LEU A 6 34.13 -1.26 9.98
CA LEU A 6 33.08 -1.22 8.96
C LEU A 6 33.57 -1.94 7.71
N ASP A 7 32.71 -2.78 7.13
CA ASP A 7 32.97 -3.42 5.85
C ASP A 7 33.24 -2.38 4.75
N LYS A 8 34.09 -2.74 3.79
CA LYS A 8 34.47 -1.85 2.68
C LYS A 8 33.31 -1.50 1.73
N ALA A 9 32.29 -2.34 1.70
CA ALA A 9 31.10 -2.17 0.86
C ALA A 9 29.85 -2.29 1.71
N TYR A 10 28.87 -1.43 1.46
CA TYR A 10 27.53 -1.54 2.07
C TYR A 10 26.77 -2.72 1.46
N ASP A 11 26.31 -3.64 2.33
CA ASP A 11 25.40 -4.72 1.94
C ASP A 11 23.99 -4.40 2.42
N PRO A 12 23.08 -3.95 1.53
CA PRO A 12 21.71 -3.61 1.90
C PRO A 12 20.92 -4.82 2.42
N HIS A 13 21.21 -6.03 1.92
CA HIS A 13 20.49 -7.23 2.31
C HIS A 13 20.74 -7.64 3.77
N ALA A 14 21.89 -7.29 4.31
CA ALA A 14 22.25 -7.60 5.70
C ALA A 14 21.63 -6.63 6.72
N ILE A 15 21.09 -5.49 6.30
CA ILE A 15 20.75 -4.40 7.23
C ILE A 15 19.31 -3.89 7.04
N GLU A 16 18.86 -3.70 5.79
CA GLU A 16 17.66 -2.90 5.51
C GLU A 16 16.37 -3.53 6.02
N GLN A 17 16.23 -4.84 5.94
CA GLN A 17 15.01 -5.52 6.37
C GLN A 17 14.85 -5.42 7.89
N ASP A 18 15.89 -5.78 8.66
CA ASP A 18 15.85 -5.74 10.13
C ASP A 18 15.61 -4.30 10.62
N LEU A 19 16.22 -3.31 9.97
CA LEU A 19 16.05 -1.91 10.31
C LEU A 19 14.60 -1.46 10.07
N TYR A 20 14.01 -1.85 8.94
CA TYR A 20 12.63 -1.49 8.63
C TYR A 20 11.64 -2.13 9.61
N GLU A 21 11.84 -3.40 9.96
CA GLU A 21 11.05 -4.11 10.98
C GLU A 21 11.13 -3.42 12.35
N GLN A 22 12.31 -2.92 12.74
CA GLN A 22 12.48 -2.13 13.97
C GLN A 22 11.70 -0.81 13.93
N TRP A 23 11.67 -0.14 12.78
CA TRP A 23 10.89 1.08 12.62
C TRP A 23 9.38 0.82 12.74
N GLU A 24 8.86 -0.22 12.11
CA GLU A 24 7.45 -0.60 12.25
C GLU A 24 7.12 -0.99 13.70
N ALA A 25 7.95 -1.81 14.33
CA ALA A 25 7.76 -2.24 15.72
C ALA A 25 7.80 -1.07 16.72
N SER A 26 8.52 -0.01 16.39
CA SER A 26 8.64 1.20 17.22
C SER A 26 7.56 2.25 16.94
N ASP A 27 6.63 1.97 16.02
CA ASP A 27 5.51 2.85 15.63
C ASP A 27 5.93 4.26 15.19
N VAL A 28 7.15 4.39 14.63
CA VAL A 28 7.73 5.70 14.27
C VAL A 28 7.08 6.35 13.04
N PHE A 29 6.21 5.64 12.34
CA PHE A 29 5.51 6.13 11.15
C PHE A 29 4.13 6.72 11.47
N SER A 30 3.59 6.43 12.66
CA SER A 30 2.31 6.96 13.10
C SER A 30 2.39 8.42 13.51
N PRO A 31 1.30 9.19 13.35
CA PRO A 31 1.20 10.55 13.86
C PRO A 31 1.42 10.60 15.37
N SER A 32 2.15 11.62 15.85
CA SER A 32 2.43 11.81 17.27
C SER A 32 1.25 12.36 18.07
N GLY A 33 0.25 12.93 17.40
CA GLY A 33 -0.85 13.68 17.99
C GLY A 33 -0.43 15.07 18.49
N ASN A 34 0.80 15.51 18.20
CA ASN A 34 1.34 16.80 18.63
C ASN A 34 1.97 17.55 17.46
N GLY A 35 1.82 18.88 17.47
CA GLY A 35 2.35 19.75 16.42
C GLY A 35 1.33 20.12 15.35
N ASN A 36 1.80 20.79 14.30
CA ASN A 36 0.95 21.14 13.16
C ASN A 36 0.70 19.89 12.29
N PRO A 37 -0.54 19.63 11.87
CA PRO A 37 -0.84 18.46 11.08
C PRO A 37 -0.28 18.60 9.65
N PHE A 38 0.40 17.56 9.17
CA PHE A 38 0.84 17.40 7.79
C PHE A 38 0.49 16.01 7.29
N CYS A 39 -0.32 15.91 6.23
CA CYS A 39 -0.76 14.63 5.72
C CYS A 39 -0.58 14.54 4.20
N ILE A 40 -0.02 13.42 3.75
CA ILE A 40 -0.05 13.00 2.35
C ILE A 40 -0.82 11.69 2.26
N VAL A 41 -1.73 11.59 1.32
CA VAL A 41 -2.36 10.31 0.94
C VAL A 41 -1.58 9.76 -0.23
N ILE A 42 -1.10 8.52 -0.14
CA ILE A 42 -0.47 7.87 -1.29
C ILE A 42 -1.49 7.78 -2.44
N PRO A 43 -1.16 8.11 -3.69
CA PRO A 43 -2.01 7.72 -4.82
C PRO A 43 -2.15 6.20 -4.81
N PRO A 44 -3.35 5.66 -4.51
CA PRO A 44 -3.47 4.24 -4.18
C PRO A 44 -3.15 3.38 -5.39
N PRO A 45 -2.11 2.52 -5.35
CA PRO A 45 -1.80 1.64 -6.45
C PRO A 45 -2.94 0.68 -6.74
N ASN A 46 -3.17 0.40 -8.02
CA ASN A 46 -4.14 -0.60 -8.45
C ASN A 46 -3.68 -2.01 -8.07
N VAL A 47 -4.57 -2.84 -7.54
CA VAL A 47 -4.28 -4.26 -7.23
C VAL A 47 -4.25 -5.12 -8.51
N THR A 48 -3.62 -4.63 -9.56
CA THR A 48 -3.51 -5.30 -10.87
C THR A 48 -2.16 -5.97 -11.11
N GLY A 49 -1.23 -5.85 -10.16
CA GLY A 49 0.11 -6.44 -10.27
C GLY A 49 1.10 -5.85 -9.28
N SER A 50 2.34 -5.66 -9.73
CA SER A 50 3.44 -5.10 -8.96
C SER A 50 3.66 -3.63 -9.28
N LEU A 51 4.37 -2.93 -8.38
CA LEU A 51 4.81 -1.55 -8.62
C LEU A 51 5.84 -1.51 -9.75
N HIS A 52 5.95 -0.36 -10.40
CA HIS A 52 6.97 -0.05 -11.41
C HIS A 52 7.73 1.22 -11.03
N MET A 53 8.76 1.57 -11.81
CA MET A 53 9.64 2.73 -11.53
C MET A 53 8.90 4.05 -11.37
N GLY A 54 7.75 4.23 -12.02
CA GLY A 54 6.92 5.43 -11.85
C GLY A 54 6.36 5.56 -10.43
N HIS A 55 5.90 4.46 -9.84
CA HIS A 55 5.49 4.43 -8.43
C HIS A 55 6.69 4.72 -7.52
N ALA A 56 7.82 4.05 -7.74
CA ALA A 56 9.01 4.24 -6.94
C ALA A 56 9.48 5.70 -6.93
N PHE A 57 9.49 6.36 -8.09
CA PHE A 57 9.87 7.76 -8.21
C PHE A 57 8.91 8.69 -7.44
N GLN A 58 7.61 8.53 -7.65
CA GLN A 58 6.57 9.32 -6.99
C GLN A 58 6.62 9.14 -5.48
N ASP A 59 6.67 7.89 -5.02
CA ASP A 59 6.62 7.55 -3.61
C ASP A 59 7.90 8.02 -2.88
N THR A 60 9.05 7.98 -3.54
CA THR A 60 10.29 8.54 -2.98
C THR A 60 10.20 10.05 -2.74
N ILE A 61 9.57 10.80 -3.66
CA ILE A 61 9.38 12.24 -3.46
C ILE A 61 8.43 12.50 -2.28
N MET A 62 7.34 11.75 -2.18
CA MET A 62 6.39 11.88 -1.07
C MET A 62 7.04 11.51 0.26
N ASP A 63 7.81 10.42 0.31
CA ASP A 63 8.52 9.99 1.51
C ASP A 63 9.54 11.03 1.97
N ALA A 64 10.27 11.66 1.05
CA ALA A 64 11.19 12.75 1.37
C ALA A 64 10.47 13.94 2.04
N LEU A 65 9.29 14.32 1.54
CA LEU A 65 8.48 15.38 2.16
C LEU A 65 7.98 14.95 3.55
N ILE A 66 7.41 13.77 3.67
CA ILE A 66 6.92 13.20 4.93
C ILE A 66 8.04 13.17 5.98
N ARG A 67 9.22 12.67 5.63
CA ARG A 67 10.37 12.62 6.55
C ARG A 67 10.85 14.01 6.94
N CYS A 68 10.86 14.96 6.01
CA CYS A 68 11.22 16.35 6.27
C CYS A 68 10.27 16.98 7.32
N HIS A 69 8.96 16.83 7.14
CA HIS A 69 7.96 17.36 8.06
C HIS A 69 8.00 16.65 9.43
N ARG A 70 8.20 15.34 9.45
CA ARG A 70 8.39 14.57 10.68
C ARG A 70 9.62 15.04 11.46
N MET A 71 10.76 15.28 10.78
CA MET A 71 11.98 15.81 11.43
C MET A 71 11.82 17.25 11.95
N ARG A 72 10.87 18.02 11.44
CA ARG A 72 10.50 19.34 11.95
C ARG A 72 9.61 19.29 13.19
N GLY A 73 9.18 18.09 13.62
CA GLY A 73 8.29 17.90 14.76
C GLY A 73 6.81 18.16 14.44
N GLU A 74 6.42 18.14 13.17
CA GLU A 74 5.03 18.24 12.77
C GLU A 74 4.30 16.91 12.99
N ASP A 75 2.98 16.98 13.21
CA ASP A 75 2.13 15.79 13.36
C ASP A 75 1.86 15.19 11.98
N THR A 76 2.70 14.23 11.60
CA THR A 76 2.85 13.81 10.20
C THR A 76 2.24 12.45 9.93
N LEU A 77 1.37 12.37 8.93
CA LEU A 77 0.77 11.13 8.42
C LEU A 77 1.07 10.94 6.94
N TRP A 78 1.62 9.80 6.58
CA TRP A 78 1.56 9.29 5.23
C TRP A 78 0.58 8.14 5.17
N GLN A 79 -0.61 8.41 4.62
CA GLN A 79 -1.73 7.48 4.59
C GLN A 79 -1.55 6.45 3.48
N PRO A 80 -1.38 5.15 3.79
CA PRO A 80 -1.35 4.07 2.81
C PRO A 80 -2.74 3.66 2.34
N GLY A 81 -2.79 3.11 1.13
CA GLY A 81 -3.98 2.50 0.58
C GLY A 81 -3.73 1.85 -0.78
N THR A 82 -4.68 1.03 -1.21
CA THR A 82 -4.69 0.37 -2.52
C THR A 82 -6.05 0.54 -3.19
N ASP A 83 -6.05 0.58 -4.52
CA ASP A 83 -7.27 0.71 -5.31
C ASP A 83 -7.70 -0.65 -5.89
N HIS A 84 -8.99 -0.92 -5.79
CA HIS A 84 -9.60 -2.12 -6.37
C HIS A 84 -9.58 -2.14 -7.91
N ALA A 85 -9.40 -1.00 -8.56
CA ALA A 85 -9.29 -0.82 -10.01
C ALA A 85 -10.43 -1.45 -10.85
N GLY A 86 -11.49 -1.92 -10.22
CA GLY A 86 -12.73 -2.41 -10.84
C GLY A 86 -12.49 -3.38 -12.01
N ILE A 87 -12.85 -2.93 -13.22
CA ILE A 87 -12.77 -3.72 -14.46
C ILE A 87 -11.34 -4.25 -14.73
N ALA A 88 -10.31 -3.47 -14.43
CA ALA A 88 -8.93 -3.87 -14.70
C ALA A 88 -8.52 -5.10 -13.85
N THR A 89 -8.90 -5.12 -12.57
CA THR A 89 -8.65 -6.28 -11.69
C THR A 89 -9.45 -7.50 -12.14
N GLN A 90 -10.71 -7.31 -12.54
CA GLN A 90 -11.51 -8.39 -13.11
C GLN A 90 -10.85 -8.99 -14.35
N MET A 91 -10.37 -8.16 -15.29
CA MET A 91 -9.66 -8.62 -16.48
C MET A 91 -8.38 -9.40 -16.18
N VAL A 92 -7.65 -9.04 -15.11
CA VAL A 92 -6.46 -9.80 -14.69
C VAL A 92 -6.86 -11.19 -14.24
N VAL A 93 -7.92 -11.31 -13.41
CA VAL A 93 -8.43 -12.61 -12.94
C VAL A 93 -8.98 -13.44 -14.10
N GLU A 94 -9.70 -12.83 -15.05
CA GLU A 94 -10.18 -13.53 -16.25
C GLU A 94 -9.02 -14.10 -17.07
N ARG A 95 -7.92 -13.35 -17.28
CA ARG A 95 -6.72 -13.85 -17.97
C ARG A 95 -6.05 -15.02 -17.24
N GLN A 96 -6.06 -14.99 -15.90
CA GLN A 96 -5.55 -16.15 -15.14
C GLN A 96 -6.41 -17.39 -15.38
N LEU A 97 -7.74 -17.25 -15.37
CA LEU A 97 -8.66 -18.35 -15.67
C LEU A 97 -8.43 -18.88 -17.09
N GLU A 98 -8.24 -18.01 -18.09
CA GLU A 98 -7.93 -18.41 -19.45
C GLU A 98 -6.63 -19.24 -19.52
N SER A 99 -5.61 -18.89 -18.75
CA SER A 99 -4.37 -19.69 -18.67
C SER A 99 -4.58 -21.06 -18.02
N GLU A 100 -5.62 -21.22 -17.20
CA GLU A 100 -6.08 -22.49 -16.63
C GLU A 100 -7.04 -23.25 -17.57
N GLY A 101 -7.35 -22.72 -18.77
CA GLY A 101 -8.32 -23.27 -19.70
C GLY A 101 -9.78 -23.09 -19.26
N ARG A 102 -10.04 -22.10 -18.42
CA ARG A 102 -11.36 -21.79 -17.85
C ARG A 102 -11.79 -20.37 -18.20
N THR A 103 -13.07 -20.08 -18.03
CA THR A 103 -13.65 -18.76 -18.23
C THR A 103 -14.46 -18.34 -17.01
N ARG A 104 -14.80 -17.07 -16.87
CA ARG A 104 -15.66 -16.60 -15.79
C ARG A 104 -17.04 -17.27 -15.79
N HIS A 105 -17.50 -17.79 -16.93
CA HIS A 105 -18.79 -18.47 -17.08
C HIS A 105 -18.81 -19.88 -16.49
N ASP A 106 -17.66 -20.44 -16.16
CA ASP A 106 -17.50 -21.72 -15.48
C ASP A 106 -17.71 -21.62 -13.95
N PHE A 107 -18.01 -20.41 -13.47
CA PHE A 107 -18.16 -20.10 -12.06
C PHE A 107 -19.50 -19.39 -11.79
N THR A 108 -20.04 -19.57 -10.60
CA THR A 108 -21.08 -18.68 -10.08
C THR A 108 -20.50 -17.28 -9.85
N ARG A 109 -21.37 -16.29 -9.68
CA ARG A 109 -20.94 -14.93 -9.36
C ARG A 109 -20.14 -14.88 -8.06
N GLU A 110 -20.59 -15.60 -7.05
CA GLU A 110 -19.97 -15.66 -5.73
C GLU A 110 -18.56 -16.26 -5.82
N GLU A 111 -18.39 -17.39 -6.47
CA GLU A 111 -17.08 -18.04 -6.69
C GLU A 111 -16.13 -17.16 -7.46
N PHE A 112 -16.62 -16.43 -8.46
CA PHE A 112 -15.77 -15.50 -9.22
C PHE A 112 -15.34 -14.31 -8.35
N ILE A 113 -16.24 -13.76 -7.52
CA ILE A 113 -15.91 -12.70 -6.56
C ILE A 113 -14.86 -13.17 -5.55
N GLU A 114 -14.98 -14.39 -5.02
CA GLU A 114 -13.98 -14.97 -4.11
C GLU A 114 -12.58 -15.03 -4.75
N ARG A 115 -12.50 -15.38 -6.03
CA ARG A 115 -11.22 -15.36 -6.77
C ARG A 115 -10.65 -13.95 -6.92
N ILE A 116 -11.49 -12.94 -7.13
CA ILE A 116 -11.06 -11.55 -7.18
C ILE A 116 -10.51 -11.11 -5.81
N TRP A 117 -11.16 -11.48 -4.71
CA TRP A 117 -10.66 -11.18 -3.37
C TRP A 117 -9.33 -11.87 -3.08
N LYS A 118 -9.18 -13.13 -3.46
CA LYS A 118 -7.91 -13.84 -3.35
C LYS A 118 -6.78 -13.14 -4.13
N TRP A 119 -7.04 -12.76 -5.36
CA TRP A 119 -6.09 -11.98 -6.17
C TRP A 119 -5.74 -10.64 -5.50
N LYS A 120 -6.73 -9.92 -4.96
CA LYS A 120 -6.52 -8.67 -4.22
C LYS A 120 -5.55 -8.87 -3.04
N ASP A 121 -5.71 -9.94 -2.27
CA ASP A 121 -4.84 -10.21 -1.13
C ASP A 121 -3.40 -10.54 -1.59
N GLU A 122 -3.24 -11.29 -2.66
CA GLU A 122 -1.93 -11.62 -3.24
C GLU A 122 -1.23 -10.37 -3.82
N SER A 123 -1.95 -9.60 -4.63
CA SER A 123 -1.42 -8.40 -5.29
C SER A 123 -1.16 -7.26 -4.29
N GLY A 124 -2.11 -6.98 -3.40
CA GLY A 124 -1.95 -5.97 -2.34
C GLY A 124 -0.79 -6.30 -1.41
N GLY A 125 -0.66 -7.57 -1.00
CA GLY A 125 0.48 -8.02 -0.22
C GLY A 125 1.82 -7.86 -0.94
N THR A 126 1.86 -8.01 -2.26
CA THR A 126 3.06 -7.75 -3.07
C THR A 126 3.41 -6.27 -3.10
N ILE A 127 2.42 -5.40 -3.34
CA ILE A 127 2.59 -3.94 -3.32
C ILE A 127 3.12 -3.48 -1.96
N ALA A 128 2.51 -3.92 -0.88
CA ALA A 128 2.93 -3.57 0.48
C ALA A 128 4.38 -4.00 0.77
N ARG A 129 4.78 -5.21 0.34
CA ARG A 129 6.18 -5.66 0.47
C ARG A 129 7.15 -4.83 -0.34
N GLN A 130 6.77 -4.42 -1.56
CA GLN A 130 7.60 -3.56 -2.40
C GLN A 130 7.80 -2.17 -1.79
N LEU A 131 6.75 -1.55 -1.24
CA LEU A 131 6.85 -0.27 -0.54
C LEU A 131 7.73 -0.37 0.71
N ARG A 132 7.60 -1.44 1.50
CA ARG A 132 8.50 -1.71 2.63
C ARG A 132 9.95 -1.87 2.19
N ARG A 133 10.16 -2.60 1.11
CA ARG A 133 11.52 -2.78 0.55
C ARG A 133 12.15 -1.48 0.06
N MET A 134 11.34 -0.53 -0.36
CA MET A 134 11.78 0.83 -0.70
C MET A 134 12.06 1.70 0.53
N GLY A 135 11.72 1.24 1.72
CA GLY A 135 11.86 2.00 2.96
C GLY A 135 10.78 3.05 3.17
N ALA A 136 9.63 2.94 2.50
CA ALA A 136 8.54 3.91 2.58
C ALA A 136 7.98 4.06 4.00
N SER A 137 7.95 5.27 4.54
CA SER A 137 7.56 5.55 5.93
C SER A 137 6.05 5.75 6.10
N LEU A 138 5.27 4.81 5.56
CA LEU A 138 3.81 4.75 5.60
C LEU A 138 3.31 4.27 6.98
N ASP A 139 2.19 4.83 7.44
CA ASP A 139 1.49 4.32 8.63
C ASP A 139 0.64 3.09 8.27
N TRP A 140 1.24 1.91 8.33
CA TRP A 140 0.61 0.65 7.94
C TRP A 140 -0.61 0.29 8.79
N GLY A 141 -0.70 0.77 10.02
CA GLY A 141 -1.86 0.57 10.88
C GLY A 141 -3.13 1.23 10.34
N ARG A 142 -2.96 2.18 9.42
CA ARG A 142 -4.06 2.92 8.77
C ARG A 142 -4.29 2.52 7.31
N GLU A 143 -3.70 1.43 6.84
CA GLU A 143 -3.93 0.98 5.46
C GLU A 143 -5.42 0.86 5.14
N ARG A 144 -5.80 1.34 3.95
CA ARG A 144 -7.18 1.29 3.43
C ARG A 144 -7.21 0.69 2.03
N PHE A 145 -8.29 -0.01 1.77
CA PHE A 145 -8.64 -0.50 0.44
C PHE A 145 -9.92 0.17 -0.02
N THR A 146 -9.98 0.62 -1.28
CA THR A 146 -11.12 1.41 -1.78
C THR A 146 -12.48 0.66 -1.75
N MET A 147 -12.46 -0.66 -1.54
CA MET A 147 -13.68 -1.48 -1.33
C MET A 147 -13.92 -1.87 0.12
N ASP A 148 -13.21 -1.27 1.08
CA ASP A 148 -13.50 -1.48 2.50
C ASP A 148 -14.95 -1.13 2.81
N LYS A 149 -15.51 -1.78 3.82
CA LYS A 149 -16.93 -1.70 4.14
C LYS A 149 -17.41 -0.26 4.38
N ASP A 150 -16.65 0.50 5.17
CA ASP A 150 -16.96 1.90 5.50
C ASP A 150 -16.89 2.81 4.26
N LEU A 151 -15.89 2.63 3.40
CA LEU A 151 -15.77 3.36 2.13
C LEU A 151 -16.90 2.99 1.16
N SER A 152 -17.25 1.72 1.06
CA SER A 152 -18.37 1.23 0.24
C SER A 152 -19.72 1.78 0.74
N GLU A 153 -19.92 1.90 2.05
CA GLU A 153 -21.11 2.51 2.64
C GLU A 153 -21.16 4.01 2.36
N ALA A 154 -20.04 4.72 2.47
CA ALA A 154 -19.94 6.14 2.13
C ALA A 154 -20.32 6.41 0.66
N VAL A 155 -19.76 5.64 -0.27
CA VAL A 155 -20.07 5.75 -1.71
C VAL A 155 -21.56 5.54 -1.98
N ARG A 156 -22.16 4.49 -1.40
CA ARG A 156 -23.61 4.24 -1.54
C ARG A 156 -24.44 5.35 -0.94
N GLY A 157 -24.06 5.87 0.23
CA GLY A 157 -24.73 6.97 0.88
C GLY A 157 -24.72 8.27 0.03
N VAL A 158 -23.58 8.59 -0.58
CA VAL A 158 -23.47 9.74 -1.50
C VAL A 158 -24.34 9.53 -2.75
N PHE A 159 -24.28 8.34 -3.35
CA PHE A 159 -25.10 8.01 -4.52
C PHE A 159 -26.61 8.22 -4.26
N VAL A 160 -27.10 7.73 -3.11
CA VAL A 160 -28.52 7.89 -2.72
C VAL A 160 -28.87 9.38 -2.52
N ARG A 161 -28.00 10.16 -1.84
CA ARG A 161 -28.22 11.59 -1.61
C ARG A 161 -28.23 12.41 -2.90
N LEU A 162 -27.45 12.02 -3.88
CA LEU A 162 -27.43 12.70 -5.19
C LEU A 162 -28.67 12.37 -6.04
N TYR A 163 -29.32 11.24 -5.78
CA TYR A 163 -30.55 10.86 -6.48
C TYR A 163 -31.78 11.53 -5.87
N GLN A 164 -31.81 11.79 -4.57
CA GLN A 164 -32.90 12.51 -3.86
C GLN A 164 -32.87 14.01 -4.12
#